data_269922bed273771fe0343897a7db1ca5
#
_entry.id   269922bed273771fe0343897a7db1ca5
#
_cell.length_a   1.000
_cell.length_b   1.000
_cell.length_c   1.000
_cell.angle_alpha   90.00
_cell.angle_beta   90.00
_cell.angle_gamma   90.00
#
_symmetry.space_group_name_H-M   'P 1'
#
loop_
_entity.id
_entity.type
_entity.pdbx_description
1 polymer ?
#
loop_
_entity_poly.entity_id
_entity_poly.type
_entity_poly.pdbx_seq_one_letter_code
_entity_poly.pdbx_strand_id
1 'polypeptide(L)'
;MDAASLTQALYNAFCTNKPLDMKACSGVLNDYESAYAVQRKFAELKDEPTGGYKISLTSKTTQDMFGTTEPLFGEQTKSHIFAAPCTLELDHMNEPLIEVELSMIPKVDLTSSMSDEELLENITVAGGIEVPDARFEAWFPTLNKYLVVADCAVGGCIIHGTPVDGKTLTVAGLNAIR
;
A
#
# COMPACT_ATOMS: atom_id res chain seq x y z
N MET A 1 -0.83 11.85 -22.19
CA MET A 1 0.12 10.90 -21.57
C MET A 1 -0.40 9.50 -21.79
N ASP A 2 0.46 8.51 -22.03
CA ASP A 2 0.12 7.09 -22.06
C ASP A 2 0.60 6.37 -20.79
N ALA A 3 0.31 5.07 -20.65
CA ALA A 3 0.67 4.29 -19.46
C ALA A 3 2.19 4.21 -19.23
N ALA A 4 3.00 4.11 -20.28
CA ALA A 4 4.45 4.07 -20.16
C ALA A 4 5.01 5.41 -19.66
N SER A 5 4.50 6.52 -20.18
CA SER A 5 4.84 7.87 -19.73
C SER A 5 4.40 8.11 -18.27
N LEU A 6 3.24 7.56 -17.87
CA LEU A 6 2.78 7.64 -16.48
C LEU A 6 3.70 6.87 -15.54
N THR A 7 4.12 5.66 -15.91
CA THR A 7 5.08 4.87 -15.14
C THR A 7 6.38 5.66 -14.87
N GLN A 8 6.94 6.26 -15.90
CA GLN A 8 8.17 7.05 -15.76
C GLN A 8 7.94 8.32 -14.94
N ALA A 9 6.77 8.96 -15.07
CA ALA A 9 6.42 10.14 -14.30
C ALA A 9 6.27 9.81 -12.80
N LEU A 10 5.62 8.68 -12.44
CA LEU A 10 5.53 8.20 -11.06
C LEU A 10 6.92 7.93 -10.47
N TYR A 11 7.80 7.27 -11.22
CA TYR A 11 9.17 7.04 -10.78
C TYR A 11 9.95 8.36 -10.56
N ASN A 12 9.82 9.31 -11.47
CA ASN A 12 10.46 10.62 -11.33
C ASN A 12 9.92 11.37 -10.11
N ALA A 13 8.60 11.33 -9.87
CA ALA A 13 7.98 11.93 -8.70
C ALA A 13 8.46 11.28 -7.40
N PHE A 14 8.59 9.96 -7.39
CA PHE A 14 9.16 9.20 -6.27
C PHE A 14 10.61 9.62 -5.96
N CYS A 15 11.45 9.72 -6.98
CA CYS A 15 12.87 10.08 -6.80
C CYS A 15 13.09 11.54 -6.40
N THR A 16 12.20 12.45 -6.80
CA THR A 16 12.42 13.89 -6.66
C THR A 16 11.53 14.57 -5.64
N ASN A 17 10.58 13.83 -5.07
CA ASN A 17 9.49 14.35 -4.22
C ASN A 17 8.77 15.55 -4.86
N LYS A 18 8.56 15.49 -6.19
CA LYS A 18 7.79 16.49 -6.94
C LYS A 18 6.52 15.84 -7.45
N PRO A 19 5.38 16.10 -6.81
CA PRO A 19 4.13 15.43 -7.15
C PRO A 19 3.63 15.80 -8.55
N LEU A 20 2.79 14.91 -9.08
CA LEU A 20 2.16 15.05 -10.39
C LEU A 20 0.81 15.76 -10.28
N ASP A 21 0.46 16.54 -11.29
CA ASP A 21 -0.89 17.05 -11.47
C ASP A 21 -1.82 15.91 -11.88
N MET A 22 -2.82 15.60 -11.04
CA MET A 22 -3.83 14.58 -11.29
C MET A 22 -4.58 14.79 -12.62
N LYS A 23 -4.81 16.07 -13.01
CA LYS A 23 -5.54 16.38 -14.25
C LYS A 23 -4.76 15.97 -15.49
N ALA A 24 -3.43 16.11 -15.45
CA ALA A 24 -2.56 15.69 -16.55
C ALA A 24 -2.55 14.16 -16.74
N CYS A 25 -2.92 13.39 -15.68
CA CYS A 25 -2.99 11.93 -15.68
C CYS A 25 -4.41 11.39 -15.89
N SER A 26 -5.41 12.28 -16.02
CA SER A 26 -6.82 11.87 -16.16
C SER A 26 -7.05 11.06 -17.44
N GLY A 27 -7.79 9.94 -17.30
CA GLY A 27 -8.16 9.08 -18.43
C GLY A 27 -7.02 8.23 -19.01
N VAL A 28 -5.82 8.26 -18.43
CA VAL A 28 -4.70 7.39 -18.84
C VAL A 28 -4.98 5.93 -18.49
N LEU A 29 -5.62 5.68 -17.35
CA LEU A 29 -5.98 4.34 -16.87
C LEU A 29 -7.51 4.28 -16.67
N ASN A 30 -8.14 3.19 -17.16
CA ASN A 30 -9.58 3.01 -17.12
C ASN A 30 -10.02 1.65 -16.57
N ASP A 31 -9.08 0.79 -16.20
CA ASP A 31 -9.30 -0.53 -15.63
C ASP A 31 -8.18 -0.93 -14.69
N TYR A 32 -8.43 -1.95 -13.85
CA TYR A 32 -7.46 -2.44 -12.88
C TYR A 32 -6.28 -3.18 -13.52
N GLU A 33 -6.48 -3.86 -14.64
CA GLU A 33 -5.42 -4.60 -15.31
C GLU A 33 -4.29 -3.66 -15.75
N SER A 34 -4.65 -2.57 -16.43
CA SER A 34 -3.70 -1.53 -16.84
C SER A 34 -3.08 -0.80 -15.65
N ALA A 35 -3.86 -0.54 -14.59
CA ALA A 35 -3.37 0.11 -13.38
C ALA A 35 -2.33 -0.76 -12.64
N TYR A 36 -2.60 -2.05 -12.44
CA TYR A 36 -1.63 -2.98 -11.86
C TYR A 36 -0.42 -3.23 -12.78
N ALA A 37 -0.59 -3.16 -14.09
CA ALA A 37 0.55 -3.23 -15.01
C ALA A 37 1.50 -2.04 -14.83
N VAL A 38 0.96 -0.83 -14.67
CA VAL A 38 1.74 0.37 -14.35
C VAL A 38 2.41 0.24 -12.97
N GLN A 39 1.67 -0.24 -11.94
CA GLN A 39 2.23 -0.48 -10.61
C GLN A 39 3.47 -1.39 -10.65
N ARG A 40 3.35 -2.55 -11.32
CA ARG A 40 4.48 -3.50 -11.44
C ARG A 40 5.69 -2.86 -12.11
N LYS A 41 5.48 -2.12 -13.20
CA LYS A 41 6.57 -1.42 -13.90
C LYS A 41 7.18 -0.31 -13.05
N PHE A 42 6.37 0.42 -12.30
CA PHE A 42 6.84 1.44 -11.37
C PHE A 42 7.67 0.79 -10.24
N ALA A 43 7.22 -0.33 -9.67
CA ALA A 43 7.97 -1.07 -8.67
C ALA A 43 9.31 -1.58 -9.22
N GLU A 44 9.33 -2.15 -10.43
CA GLU A 44 10.56 -2.56 -11.12
C GLU A 44 11.57 -1.41 -11.29
N LEU A 45 11.10 -0.19 -11.60
CA LEU A 45 11.99 0.98 -11.76
C LEU A 45 12.66 1.42 -10.46
N LYS A 46 12.09 1.10 -9.30
CA LYS A 46 12.71 1.42 -8.00
C LYS A 46 13.98 0.63 -7.76
N ASP A 47 14.19 -0.48 -8.49
CA ASP A 47 15.36 -1.36 -8.40
C ASP A 47 15.68 -1.82 -6.97
N GLU A 48 14.63 -2.08 -6.19
CA GLU A 48 14.70 -2.52 -4.81
C GLU A 48 13.88 -3.80 -4.59
N PRO A 49 14.29 -4.67 -3.65
CA PRO A 49 13.50 -5.84 -3.31
C PRO A 49 12.12 -5.47 -2.76
N THR A 50 11.10 -6.21 -3.18
CA THR A 50 9.79 -6.18 -2.53
C THR A 50 9.93 -6.55 -1.06
N GLY A 51 9.49 -5.66 -0.18
CA GLY A 51 9.47 -5.89 1.27
C GLY A 51 8.15 -6.45 1.76
N GLY A 52 7.06 -6.15 1.05
CA GLY A 52 5.71 -6.56 1.39
C GLY A 52 4.66 -5.87 0.55
N TYR A 53 3.42 -5.96 1.01
CA TYR A 53 2.26 -5.35 0.36
C TYR A 53 1.40 -4.65 1.41
N LYS A 54 0.84 -3.53 1.05
CA LYS A 54 -0.24 -2.90 1.80
C LYS A 54 -1.58 -3.28 1.18
N ILE A 55 -2.62 -3.41 2.00
CA ILE A 55 -3.99 -3.62 1.55
C ILE A 55 -4.78 -2.35 1.85
N SER A 56 -5.28 -1.70 0.84
CA SER A 56 -6.01 -0.44 0.92
C SER A 56 -7.50 -0.64 0.68
N LEU A 57 -8.33 0.32 1.12
CA LEU A 57 -9.77 0.34 0.92
C LEU A 57 -10.46 -0.92 1.48
N THR A 58 -10.09 -1.31 2.68
CA THR A 58 -10.63 -2.51 3.36
C THR A 58 -12.04 -2.28 3.93
N SER A 59 -12.44 -1.04 4.18
CA SER A 59 -13.76 -0.71 4.71
C SER A 59 -14.77 -0.35 3.60
N LYS A 60 -16.05 -0.62 3.86
CA LYS A 60 -17.13 -0.21 2.94
C LYS A 60 -17.14 1.31 2.72
N THR A 61 -16.84 2.08 3.76
CA THR A 61 -16.79 3.55 3.67
C THR A 61 -15.73 4.03 2.68
N THR A 62 -14.53 3.49 2.77
CA THR A 62 -13.43 3.86 1.85
C THR A 62 -13.69 3.33 0.45
N GLN A 63 -14.26 2.12 0.31
CA GLN A 63 -14.66 1.59 -0.99
C GLN A 63 -15.69 2.50 -1.69
N ASP A 64 -16.71 2.95 -0.97
CA ASP A 64 -17.73 3.87 -1.51
C ASP A 64 -17.11 5.21 -1.91
N MET A 65 -16.18 5.75 -1.09
CA MET A 65 -15.47 6.99 -1.37
C MET A 65 -14.70 6.94 -2.69
N PHE A 66 -14.02 5.84 -2.96
CA PHE A 66 -13.21 5.65 -4.18
C PHE A 66 -13.96 4.93 -5.31
N GLY A 67 -15.24 4.62 -5.14
CA GLY A 67 -16.07 3.97 -6.16
C GLY A 67 -15.57 2.58 -6.55
N THR A 68 -15.17 1.78 -5.57
CA THR A 68 -14.78 0.36 -5.72
C THR A 68 -15.68 -0.53 -4.88
N THR A 69 -15.65 -1.84 -5.12
CA THR A 69 -16.37 -2.85 -4.33
C THR A 69 -15.45 -3.88 -3.69
N GLU A 70 -14.15 -3.69 -3.85
CA GLU A 70 -13.12 -4.60 -3.37
C GLU A 70 -11.91 -3.84 -2.85
N PRO A 71 -11.13 -4.42 -1.93
CA PRO A 71 -9.85 -3.88 -1.50
C PRO A 71 -8.86 -3.80 -2.67
N LEU A 72 -7.90 -2.88 -2.54
CA LEU A 72 -6.79 -2.73 -3.47
C LEU A 72 -5.49 -3.08 -2.74
N PHE A 73 -4.45 -3.44 -3.47
CA PHE A 73 -3.13 -3.65 -2.86
C PHE A 73 -2.04 -2.86 -3.55
N GLY A 74 -0.99 -2.57 -2.82
CA GLY A 74 0.18 -1.87 -3.32
C GLY A 74 1.47 -2.52 -2.84
N GLU A 75 2.42 -2.69 -3.76
CA GLU A 75 3.75 -3.20 -3.46
C GLU A 75 4.56 -2.16 -2.68
N GLN A 76 5.24 -2.60 -1.62
CA GLN A 76 6.14 -1.78 -0.82
C GLN A 76 7.58 -2.31 -0.94
N THR A 77 8.51 -1.41 -1.18
CA THR A 77 9.94 -1.74 -1.19
C THR A 77 10.44 -1.96 0.24
N LYS A 78 11.46 -2.77 0.38
CA LYS A 78 12.01 -3.14 1.69
C LYS A 78 12.53 -1.93 2.48
N SER A 79 13.08 -0.93 1.80
CA SER A 79 13.60 0.31 2.41
C SER A 79 12.52 1.18 3.05
N HIS A 80 11.24 0.95 2.72
CA HIS A 80 10.09 1.71 3.24
C HIS A 80 9.32 0.94 4.33
N ILE A 81 9.90 -0.16 4.85
CA ILE A 81 9.33 -0.93 5.96
C ILE A 81 10.28 -0.85 7.16
N PHE A 82 9.79 -0.30 8.25
CA PHE A 82 10.56 0.01 9.45
C PHE A 82 10.05 -0.75 10.66
N ALA A 83 10.96 -1.05 11.60
CA ALA A 83 10.59 -1.53 12.93
C ALA A 83 10.44 -0.32 13.88
N ALA A 84 9.42 -0.35 14.74
CA ALA A 84 9.27 0.64 15.81
C ALA A 84 10.28 0.40 16.95
N PRO A 85 10.78 1.46 17.64
CA PRO A 85 10.53 2.86 17.34
C PRO A 85 11.41 3.37 16.19
N CYS A 86 10.85 4.26 15.37
CA CYS A 86 11.62 4.94 14.32
C CYS A 86 11.22 6.41 14.22
N THR A 87 12.03 7.20 13.53
CA THR A 87 11.72 8.58 13.17
C THR A 87 11.68 8.67 11.65
N LEU A 88 10.65 9.30 11.11
CA LEU A 88 10.52 9.58 9.68
C LEU A 88 10.81 11.05 9.41
N GLU A 89 11.62 11.30 8.39
CA GLU A 89 11.89 12.64 7.89
C GLU A 89 10.79 13.03 6.89
N LEU A 90 9.97 14.01 7.25
CA LEU A 90 8.82 14.43 6.44
C LEU A 90 9.22 15.24 5.20
N ASP A 91 10.43 15.77 5.14
CA ASP A 91 10.94 16.55 4.01
C ASP A 91 10.98 15.75 2.69
N HIS A 92 10.94 14.42 2.79
CA HIS A 92 10.89 13.51 1.64
C HIS A 92 9.49 12.99 1.32
N MET A 93 8.48 13.50 2.01
CA MET A 93 7.07 13.16 1.79
C MET A 93 6.31 14.33 1.19
N ASN A 94 5.24 14.01 0.45
CA ASN A 94 4.42 15.01 -0.22
C ASN A 94 3.27 15.49 0.70
N GLU A 95 2.27 14.65 0.89
CA GLU A 95 1.09 14.90 1.75
C GLU A 95 0.75 13.64 2.55
N PRO A 96 1.63 13.23 3.51
CA PRO A 96 1.47 11.96 4.21
C PRO A 96 0.26 11.98 5.16
N LEU A 97 -0.43 10.85 5.23
CA LEU A 97 -1.43 10.55 6.25
C LEU A 97 -0.85 9.57 7.27
N ILE A 98 -1.63 9.26 8.32
CA ILE A 98 -1.29 8.24 9.32
C ILE A 98 -2.50 7.34 9.50
N GLU A 99 -2.30 6.03 9.33
CA GLU A 99 -3.32 5.00 9.49
C GLU A 99 -2.84 3.94 10.49
N VAL A 100 -3.74 3.51 11.38
CA VAL A 100 -3.45 2.43 12.33
C VAL A 100 -3.86 1.11 11.69
N GLU A 101 -2.91 0.17 11.62
CA GLU A 101 -3.04 -1.05 10.85
C GLU A 101 -2.56 -2.29 11.61
N LEU A 102 -2.80 -3.45 11.04
CA LEU A 102 -2.18 -4.72 11.44
C LEU A 102 -1.15 -5.14 10.40
N SER A 103 0.07 -5.39 10.86
CA SER A 103 1.11 -5.99 10.03
C SER A 103 1.10 -7.51 10.22
N MET A 104 0.88 -8.23 9.12
CA MET A 104 0.93 -9.71 9.09
C MET A 104 2.21 -10.14 8.39
N ILE A 105 3.07 -10.85 9.10
CA ILE A 105 4.40 -11.23 8.61
C ILE A 105 4.43 -12.75 8.41
N PRO A 106 4.44 -13.24 7.16
CA PRO A 106 4.48 -14.65 6.85
C PRO A 106 5.76 -15.34 7.37
N LYS A 107 5.61 -16.54 7.94
CA LYS A 107 6.72 -17.44 8.32
C LYS A 107 7.04 -18.45 7.22
N VAL A 108 6.10 -18.68 6.32
CA VAL A 108 6.17 -19.59 5.17
C VAL A 108 5.42 -18.98 3.99
N ASP A 109 5.55 -19.57 2.81
CA ASP A 109 4.71 -19.21 1.68
C ASP A 109 3.25 -19.52 1.96
N LEU A 110 2.39 -18.51 1.89
CA LEU A 110 0.95 -18.64 2.11
C LEU A 110 0.25 -19.02 0.80
N THR A 111 -0.82 -19.80 0.90
CA THR A 111 -1.64 -20.19 -0.26
C THR A 111 -3.11 -19.88 -0.01
N SER A 112 -3.86 -19.65 -1.09
CA SER A 112 -5.30 -19.40 -1.04
C SER A 112 -6.14 -20.60 -0.58
N SER A 113 -5.54 -21.79 -0.41
CA SER A 113 -6.20 -22.98 0.10
C SER A 113 -6.11 -23.14 1.62
N MET A 114 -5.30 -22.32 2.29
CA MET A 114 -5.20 -22.35 3.76
C MET A 114 -6.48 -21.79 4.38
N SER A 115 -6.93 -22.43 5.49
CA SER A 115 -7.99 -21.88 6.32
C SER A 115 -7.48 -20.64 7.10
N ASP A 116 -8.40 -19.87 7.67
CA ASP A 116 -8.04 -18.70 8.48
C ASP A 116 -7.17 -19.10 9.68
N GLU A 117 -7.44 -20.25 10.30
CA GLU A 117 -6.65 -20.80 11.40
C GLU A 117 -5.25 -21.19 10.93
N GLU A 118 -5.13 -21.87 9.79
CA GLU A 118 -3.84 -22.23 9.19
C GLU A 118 -3.04 -20.99 8.79
N LEU A 119 -3.68 -19.96 8.22
CA LEU A 119 -3.04 -18.70 7.94
C LEU A 119 -2.48 -18.07 9.22
N LEU A 120 -3.30 -18.01 10.29
CA LEU A 120 -2.92 -17.44 11.57
C LEU A 120 -1.74 -18.19 12.22
N GLU A 121 -1.70 -19.52 12.14
CA GLU A 121 -0.57 -20.32 12.63
C GLU A 121 0.74 -20.06 11.88
N ASN A 122 0.65 -19.64 10.62
CA ASN A 122 1.79 -19.46 9.73
C ASN A 122 2.26 -18.00 9.58
N ILE A 123 1.75 -17.10 10.40
CA ILE A 123 2.17 -15.69 10.44
C ILE A 123 2.60 -15.26 11.84
N THR A 124 3.29 -14.15 11.93
CA THR A 124 3.33 -13.32 13.12
C THR A 124 2.52 -12.04 12.86
N VAL A 125 1.96 -11.44 13.91
CA VAL A 125 1.10 -10.26 13.83
C VAL A 125 1.68 -9.17 14.72
N ALA A 126 1.72 -7.94 14.21
CA ALA A 126 2.10 -6.76 14.98
C ALA A 126 1.06 -5.66 14.78
N GLY A 127 0.90 -4.78 15.75
CA GLY A 127 0.31 -3.46 15.48
C GLY A 127 1.22 -2.72 14.52
N GLY A 128 0.65 -1.97 13.61
CA GLY A 128 1.38 -1.20 12.60
C GLY A 128 0.85 0.21 12.46
N ILE A 129 1.68 1.06 11.89
CA ILE A 129 1.30 2.36 11.38
C ILE A 129 1.66 2.37 9.91
N GLU A 130 0.67 2.62 9.08
CA GLU A 130 0.91 2.98 7.69
C GLU A 130 0.98 4.50 7.57
N VAL A 131 1.89 4.97 6.72
CA VAL A 131 2.03 6.37 6.34
C VAL A 131 1.82 6.44 4.83
N PRO A 132 0.56 6.45 4.35
CA PRO A 132 0.28 6.62 2.93
C PRO A 132 0.75 8.00 2.46
N ASP A 133 1.37 8.01 1.28
CA ASP A 133 1.81 9.25 0.62
C ASP A 133 1.80 9.06 -0.89
N ALA A 134 1.05 9.89 -1.61
CA ALA A 134 0.90 9.76 -3.05
C ALA A 134 1.93 10.59 -3.83
N ARG A 135 2.25 10.14 -5.04
CA ARG A 135 3.04 10.90 -6.03
C ARG A 135 2.18 11.90 -6.80
N PHE A 136 1.06 12.37 -6.19
CA PHE A 136 0.12 13.33 -6.78
C PHE A 136 -0.19 14.48 -5.83
N GLU A 137 -0.40 15.69 -6.36
CA GLU A 137 -0.83 16.87 -5.59
C GLU A 137 -2.27 16.69 -5.09
N ALA A 138 -2.57 17.14 -3.87
CA ALA A 138 -3.92 17.17 -3.29
C ALA A 138 -4.69 15.85 -3.47
N TRP A 139 -4.00 14.73 -3.28
CA TRP A 139 -4.46 13.40 -3.67
C TRP A 139 -5.67 12.90 -2.87
N PHE A 140 -5.72 13.23 -1.57
CA PHE A 140 -6.79 12.74 -0.72
C PHE A 140 -7.93 13.77 -0.58
N PRO A 141 -9.19 13.38 -0.71
CA PRO A 141 -9.73 12.04 -1.04
C PRO A 141 -10.11 11.89 -2.53
N THR A 142 -9.51 12.63 -3.42
CA THR A 142 -10.01 12.84 -4.79
C THR A 142 -9.25 12.06 -5.88
N LEU A 143 -8.15 11.38 -5.53
CA LEU A 143 -7.37 10.60 -6.48
C LEU A 143 -8.21 9.45 -7.05
N ASN A 144 -8.22 9.32 -8.39
CA ASN A 144 -8.91 8.23 -9.06
C ASN A 144 -8.36 6.86 -8.63
N LYS A 145 -9.24 5.88 -8.40
CA LYS A 145 -8.86 4.53 -7.92
C LYS A 145 -7.81 3.82 -8.77
N TYR A 146 -7.80 4.02 -10.08
CA TYR A 146 -6.80 3.42 -10.97
C TYR A 146 -5.42 4.09 -10.80
N LEU A 147 -5.40 5.39 -10.51
CA LEU A 147 -4.16 6.09 -10.15
C LEU A 147 -3.69 5.70 -8.74
N VAL A 148 -4.61 5.46 -7.79
CA VAL A 148 -4.28 4.88 -6.48
C VAL A 148 -3.55 3.56 -6.66
N VAL A 149 -4.10 2.63 -7.47
CA VAL A 149 -3.45 1.35 -7.76
C VAL A 149 -2.09 1.54 -8.43
N ALA A 150 -2.03 2.36 -9.49
CA ALA A 150 -0.80 2.58 -10.24
C ALA A 150 0.35 3.12 -9.37
N ASP A 151 0.00 3.89 -8.35
CA ASP A 151 0.91 4.48 -7.36
C ASP A 151 1.14 3.58 -6.13
N CYS A 152 1.18 2.26 -6.32
CA CYS A 152 1.36 1.27 -5.25
C CYS A 152 0.36 1.47 -4.09
N ALA A 153 -0.91 1.71 -4.42
CA ALA A 153 -1.98 2.05 -3.48
C ALA A 153 -1.61 3.23 -2.56
N VAL A 154 -0.98 4.26 -3.14
CA VAL A 154 -0.45 5.45 -2.46
C VAL A 154 0.53 5.11 -1.33
N GLY A 155 1.33 4.08 -1.52
CA GLY A 155 2.28 3.59 -0.51
C GLY A 155 3.39 4.59 -0.23
N GLY A 156 3.56 4.94 1.04
CA GLY A 156 4.68 5.70 1.56
C GLY A 156 5.56 4.81 2.44
N CYS A 157 5.27 4.71 3.75
CA CYS A 157 6.03 3.88 4.68
C CYS A 157 5.11 2.97 5.51
N ILE A 158 5.67 1.86 5.99
CA ILE A 158 5.05 0.98 6.97
C ILE A 158 5.96 0.88 8.19
N ILE A 159 5.42 1.09 9.39
CA ILE A 159 6.13 0.91 10.64
C ILE A 159 5.42 -0.20 11.41
N HIS A 160 6.12 -1.29 11.72
CA HIS A 160 5.56 -2.37 12.51
C HIS A 160 6.13 -2.39 13.93
N GLY A 161 5.28 -2.69 14.89
CA GLY A 161 5.64 -2.94 16.28
C GLY A 161 6.30 -4.31 16.49
N THR A 162 6.41 -4.72 17.76
CA THR A 162 6.93 -6.05 18.10
C THR A 162 5.94 -7.12 17.68
N PRO A 163 6.33 -8.07 16.79
CA PRO A 163 5.44 -9.14 16.37
C PRO A 163 5.17 -10.15 17.50
N VAL A 164 3.95 -10.68 17.52
CA VAL A 164 3.56 -11.84 18.35
C VAL A 164 3.25 -13.02 17.44
N ASP A 165 3.47 -14.25 17.92
CA ASP A 165 3.16 -15.45 17.15
C ASP A 165 1.63 -15.57 16.95
N GLY A 166 1.19 -15.73 15.71
CA GLY A 166 -0.21 -15.87 15.38
C GLY A 166 -0.90 -17.06 16.08
N LYS A 167 -0.15 -18.10 16.43
CA LYS A 167 -0.64 -19.22 17.26
C LYS A 167 -1.17 -18.81 18.63
N THR A 168 -0.78 -17.65 19.14
CA THR A 168 -1.27 -17.08 20.41
C THR A 168 -2.55 -16.26 20.24
N LEU A 169 -3.01 -16.07 19.02
CA LEU A 169 -4.17 -15.29 18.67
C LEU A 169 -5.32 -16.18 18.20
N THR A 170 -6.49 -15.60 18.06
CA THR A 170 -7.65 -16.27 17.46
C THR A 170 -8.24 -15.40 16.35
N VAL A 171 -8.81 -16.01 15.32
CA VAL A 171 -9.53 -15.32 14.25
C VAL A 171 -10.62 -14.42 14.83
N ALA A 172 -11.39 -14.91 15.79
CA ALA A 172 -12.43 -14.13 16.47
C ALA A 172 -11.84 -12.92 17.23
N GLY A 173 -10.67 -13.08 17.86
CA GLY A 173 -9.96 -11.98 18.54
C GLY A 173 -9.52 -10.90 17.57
N LEU A 174 -8.95 -11.27 16.43
CA LEU A 174 -8.56 -10.31 15.38
C LEU A 174 -9.78 -9.57 14.82
N ASN A 175 -10.87 -10.26 14.55
CA ASN A 175 -12.12 -9.66 14.07
C ASN A 175 -12.80 -8.73 15.08
N ALA A 176 -12.43 -8.80 16.36
CA ALA A 176 -12.94 -7.91 17.40
C ALA A 176 -12.14 -6.61 17.58
N ILE A 177 -11.00 -6.46 16.90
CA ILE A 177 -10.20 -5.23 16.91
C ILE A 177 -10.98 -4.15 16.15
N ARG A 178 -11.21 -3.00 16.80
CA ARG A 178 -11.96 -1.86 16.27
C ARG A 178 -11.21 -0.56 16.50
#